data_af7e7b3b7a41b3c3d14912253542003c
#
_entry.id   af7e7b3b7a41b3c3d14912253542003c
#
_cell.length_a   1.000
_cell.length_b   1.000
_cell.length_c   1.000
_cell.angle_alpha   90.00
_cell.angle_beta   90.00
_cell.angle_gamma   90.00
#
_symmetry.space_group_name_H-M   'P 1'
#
loop_
_entity.id
_entity.type
_entity.pdbx_description
1 polymer ?
#
loop_
_entity_poly.entity_id
_entity_poly.type
_entity_poly.pdbx_seq_one_letter_code
_entity_poly.pdbx_strand_id
1 'polypeptide(L)'
;MLILEIPGEIDSRLITTMGVNVKETRSPIGYFGTGLKYGIAVALRHGCTVTIQSGLRIWTFSTSPETIRGKDFQLIQMHEGSDSRQLAFTLDLGKNWKPWMAYREFHCNCLDEGGTVREAETATALQPNLTRVILDGEPMIQAYRNRHEWLLQSEPMFTSTECNIHRASSKALFYRGIKVCDLPKTALHTYNIQANVTLSEDRTAASYSLMGHIVQALATDCTDTLLLKSVLMAQKTFEAELNWGWCFGRPSETFIQVINELYESHPATMSQSALRMAKDYIKVETPRSVVLTKVESMMLAKALRFLAKLGHRPTHEIIVMETLGHQSILGLARDEKILIPRATFGKGTKYLASTLLEEHLHLTHGMTDCSRELQNWLFDRVVSLGEELQGEPL
;
A
#
# COMPACT_ATOMS: atom_id res chain seq x y z
N MET A 1 -0.50 -31.00 20.75
CA MET A 1 -0.68 -31.04 19.28
C MET A 1 -1.76 -30.02 18.85
N LEU A 2 -1.78 -29.65 17.59
CA LEU A 2 -2.85 -28.85 16.98
C LEU A 2 -3.70 -29.75 16.09
N ILE A 3 -5.01 -29.54 16.12
CA ILE A 3 -5.96 -30.24 15.24
C ILE A 3 -6.71 -29.19 14.44
N LEU A 4 -6.61 -29.28 13.12
CA LEU A 4 -7.36 -28.49 12.16
C LEU A 4 -8.43 -29.42 11.58
N GLU A 5 -9.70 -29.12 11.86
CA GLU A 5 -10.84 -29.94 11.41
C GLU A 5 -11.54 -29.24 10.25
N ILE A 6 -11.68 -29.96 9.13
CA ILE A 6 -12.19 -29.45 7.85
C ILE A 6 -13.37 -30.34 7.44
N PRO A 7 -14.55 -29.79 7.15
CA PRO A 7 -15.66 -30.57 6.61
C PRO A 7 -15.30 -31.23 5.28
N GLY A 8 -15.73 -32.48 5.09
CA GLY A 8 -15.45 -33.24 3.86
C GLY A 8 -14.14 -34.02 3.91
N GLU A 9 -13.91 -34.81 2.87
CA GLU A 9 -12.71 -35.64 2.69
C GLU A 9 -11.85 -35.06 1.57
N ILE A 10 -10.53 -34.97 1.81
CA ILE A 10 -9.58 -34.53 0.77
C ILE A 10 -9.08 -35.72 -0.05
N ASP A 11 -8.82 -35.49 -1.32
CA ASP A 11 -8.19 -36.44 -2.21
C ASP A 11 -6.66 -36.43 -2.02
N SER A 12 -6.04 -37.62 -1.92
CA SER A 12 -4.58 -37.72 -1.77
C SER A 12 -3.80 -37.07 -2.92
N ARG A 13 -4.40 -36.89 -4.09
CA ARG A 13 -3.80 -36.20 -5.23
C ARG A 13 -3.51 -34.73 -4.94
N LEU A 14 -4.24 -34.10 -4.01
CA LEU A 14 -3.95 -32.74 -3.54
C LEU A 14 -2.59 -32.65 -2.86
N ILE A 15 -2.09 -33.78 -2.30
CA ILE A 15 -0.78 -33.88 -1.67
C ILE A 15 0.28 -34.34 -2.69
N THR A 16 -0.04 -35.28 -3.54
CA THR A 16 0.94 -35.96 -4.43
C THR A 16 1.20 -35.21 -5.74
N THR A 17 0.32 -34.30 -6.15
CA THR A 17 0.43 -33.59 -7.43
C THR A 17 0.68 -32.09 -7.19
N MET A 18 1.69 -31.52 -7.84
CA MET A 18 1.99 -30.10 -7.75
C MET A 18 0.99 -29.25 -8.56
N GLY A 19 0.65 -28.05 -8.05
CA GLY A 19 -0.15 -27.07 -8.79
C GLY A 19 -1.66 -27.39 -8.88
N VAL A 20 -2.17 -28.41 -8.18
CA VAL A 20 -3.60 -28.69 -8.15
C VAL A 20 -4.29 -27.77 -7.16
N ASN A 21 -5.23 -26.97 -7.65
CA ASN A 21 -6.13 -26.15 -6.84
C ASN A 21 -7.57 -26.48 -7.22
N VAL A 22 -8.37 -26.91 -6.26
CA VAL A 22 -9.78 -27.30 -6.43
C VAL A 22 -10.76 -26.34 -5.72
N LYS A 23 -10.27 -25.18 -5.24
CA LYS A 23 -11.10 -24.24 -4.49
C LYS A 23 -12.05 -23.49 -5.41
N GLU A 24 -13.34 -23.59 -5.13
CA GLU A 24 -14.42 -22.94 -5.87
C GLU A 24 -14.84 -21.57 -5.30
N THR A 25 -14.29 -21.19 -4.14
CA THR A 25 -14.60 -19.90 -3.50
C THR A 25 -14.09 -18.73 -4.35
N ARG A 26 -14.90 -17.66 -4.48
CA ARG A 26 -14.59 -16.49 -5.32
C ARG A 26 -13.32 -15.73 -4.90
N SER A 27 -12.81 -15.96 -3.70
CA SER A 27 -11.67 -15.25 -3.13
C SER A 27 -10.96 -16.08 -2.06
N PRO A 28 -10.35 -17.24 -2.41
CA PRO A 28 -9.67 -18.05 -1.43
C PRO A 28 -8.43 -17.32 -0.89
N ILE A 29 -8.13 -17.49 0.39
CA ILE A 29 -6.87 -17.05 0.99
C ILE A 29 -5.72 -17.88 0.40
N GLY A 30 -5.96 -19.18 0.16
CA GLY A 30 -5.02 -20.13 -0.44
C GLY A 30 -5.23 -20.33 -1.94
N TYR A 31 -4.36 -19.77 -2.79
CA TYR A 31 -4.57 -19.77 -4.25
C TYR A 31 -3.69 -20.75 -5.04
N PHE A 32 -2.44 -21.02 -4.62
CA PHE A 32 -1.43 -21.62 -5.49
C PHE A 32 -1.41 -23.16 -5.57
N GLY A 33 -2.19 -23.88 -4.78
CA GLY A 33 -2.20 -25.35 -4.78
C GLY A 33 -0.89 -26.04 -4.33
N THR A 34 0.09 -25.26 -3.87
CA THR A 34 1.41 -25.70 -3.40
C THR A 34 1.58 -25.58 -1.90
N GLY A 35 0.80 -24.72 -1.23
CA GLY A 35 0.97 -24.33 0.17
C GLY A 35 0.98 -25.50 1.14
N LEU A 36 0.12 -26.54 0.95
CA LEU A 36 0.09 -27.73 1.78
C LEU A 36 1.43 -28.50 1.74
N LYS A 37 2.07 -28.57 0.56
CA LYS A 37 3.35 -29.26 0.37
C LYS A 37 4.49 -28.49 1.05
N TYR A 38 4.50 -27.17 0.92
CA TYR A 38 5.41 -26.30 1.68
C TYR A 38 5.21 -26.47 3.18
N GLY A 39 3.94 -26.47 3.64
CA GLY A 39 3.60 -26.71 5.04
C GLY A 39 4.18 -28.02 5.58
N ILE A 40 3.99 -29.14 4.86
CA ILE A 40 4.51 -30.44 5.23
C ILE A 40 6.05 -30.43 5.28
N ALA A 41 6.72 -29.95 4.22
CA ALA A 41 8.18 -29.93 4.16
C ALA A 41 8.80 -29.10 5.29
N VAL A 42 8.25 -27.92 5.55
CA VAL A 42 8.75 -27.03 6.60
C VAL A 42 8.47 -27.59 8.00
N ALA A 43 7.30 -28.18 8.24
CA ALA A 43 6.97 -28.82 9.51
C ALA A 43 7.96 -29.95 9.82
N LEU A 44 8.19 -30.86 8.88
CA LEU A 44 9.15 -31.96 9.03
C LEU A 44 10.59 -31.47 9.26
N ARG A 45 11.04 -30.45 8.52
CA ARG A 45 12.37 -29.84 8.68
C ARG A 45 12.60 -29.25 10.07
N HIS A 46 11.54 -28.78 10.72
CA HIS A 46 11.58 -28.24 12.08
C HIS A 46 11.25 -29.28 13.16
N GLY A 47 11.31 -30.58 12.81
CA GLY A 47 11.12 -31.69 13.76
C GLY A 47 9.67 -31.87 14.22
N CYS A 48 8.70 -31.30 13.49
CA CYS A 48 7.29 -31.51 13.77
C CYS A 48 6.77 -32.70 12.99
N THR A 49 5.74 -33.39 13.52
CA THR A 49 5.02 -34.43 12.79
C THR A 49 3.77 -33.85 12.15
N VAL A 50 3.43 -34.39 10.98
CA VAL A 50 2.21 -34.06 10.26
C VAL A 50 1.44 -35.34 10.05
N THR A 51 0.19 -35.42 10.49
CA THR A 51 -0.74 -36.50 10.21
C THR A 51 -1.99 -35.92 9.57
N ILE A 52 -2.43 -36.52 8.48
CA ILE A 52 -3.69 -36.15 7.83
C ILE A 52 -4.64 -37.35 7.93
N GLN A 53 -5.77 -37.15 8.58
CA GLN A 53 -6.89 -38.08 8.61
C GLN A 53 -7.94 -37.57 7.63
N SER A 54 -8.35 -38.37 6.64
CA SER A 54 -9.41 -38.05 5.69
C SER A 54 -10.40 -39.20 5.63
N GLY A 55 -11.57 -38.98 6.22
CA GLY A 55 -12.51 -40.05 6.46
C GLY A 55 -11.91 -41.13 7.33
N LEU A 56 -11.84 -42.38 6.81
CA LEU A 56 -11.25 -43.51 7.48
C LEU A 56 -9.77 -43.77 7.12
N ARG A 57 -9.16 -42.89 6.33
CA ARG A 57 -7.77 -42.99 5.85
C ARG A 57 -6.86 -42.15 6.73
N ILE A 58 -5.62 -42.63 6.91
CA ILE A 58 -4.58 -41.88 7.63
C ILE A 58 -3.34 -41.81 6.77
N TRP A 59 -2.82 -40.59 6.62
CA TRP A 59 -1.53 -40.32 5.98
C TRP A 59 -0.56 -39.73 6.99
N THR A 60 0.62 -40.34 7.07
CA THR A 60 1.75 -39.80 7.84
C THR A 60 2.92 -39.52 6.91
N PHE A 61 3.89 -38.72 7.37
CA PHE A 61 5.00 -38.27 6.55
C PHE A 61 6.32 -38.52 7.25
N SER A 62 7.31 -39.00 6.48
CA SER A 62 8.69 -39.13 6.91
C SER A 62 9.65 -38.65 5.81
N THR A 63 10.95 -38.78 6.04
CA THR A 63 11.97 -38.44 5.05
C THR A 63 12.87 -39.64 4.77
N SER A 64 13.36 -39.73 3.53
CA SER A 64 14.38 -40.68 3.13
C SER A 64 15.52 -39.98 2.40
N PRO A 65 16.80 -40.33 2.69
CA PRO A 65 17.93 -39.76 1.98
C PRO A 65 18.00 -40.32 0.56
N GLU A 66 18.33 -39.48 -0.41
CA GLU A 66 18.59 -39.87 -1.80
C GLU A 66 19.68 -38.97 -2.40
N THR A 67 20.62 -39.58 -3.09
CA THR A 67 21.72 -38.88 -3.77
C THR A 67 21.38 -38.69 -5.25
N ILE A 68 21.26 -37.47 -5.70
CA ILE A 68 20.97 -37.09 -7.09
C ILE A 68 22.16 -36.31 -7.64
N ARG A 69 22.82 -36.85 -8.65
CA ARG A 69 24.02 -36.24 -9.27
C ARG A 69 25.12 -35.87 -8.26
N GLY A 70 25.33 -36.74 -7.24
CA GLY A 70 26.36 -36.53 -6.21
C GLY A 70 26.00 -35.51 -5.12
N LYS A 71 24.76 -35.05 -5.08
CA LYS A 71 24.26 -34.21 -4.03
C LYS A 71 23.14 -34.90 -3.27
N ASP A 72 23.22 -34.84 -1.94
CA ASP A 72 22.27 -35.50 -1.05
C ASP A 72 21.03 -34.64 -0.81
N PHE A 73 19.87 -35.27 -0.89
CA PHE A 73 18.56 -34.67 -0.63
C PHE A 73 17.81 -35.55 0.38
N GLN A 74 16.88 -34.94 1.11
CA GLN A 74 15.89 -35.62 1.92
C GLN A 74 14.54 -35.55 1.19
N LEU A 75 14.13 -36.66 0.58
CA LEU A 75 12.84 -36.79 -0.09
C LEU A 75 11.75 -37.10 0.93
N ILE A 76 10.55 -36.58 0.71
CA ILE A 76 9.42 -36.82 1.60
C ILE A 76 8.68 -38.06 1.15
N GLN A 77 8.40 -38.92 2.12
CA GLN A 77 7.60 -40.14 1.97
C GLN A 77 6.24 -39.96 2.62
N MET A 78 5.18 -40.34 1.93
CA MET A 78 3.82 -40.41 2.47
C MET A 78 3.47 -41.87 2.73
N HIS A 79 2.98 -42.20 3.92
CA HIS A 79 2.58 -43.54 4.33
C HIS A 79 1.08 -43.62 4.53
N GLU A 80 0.48 -44.70 4.05
CA GLU A 80 -0.91 -45.09 4.27
C GLU A 80 -0.99 -46.59 4.65
N GLY A 81 -1.18 -46.87 5.93
CA GLY A 81 -1.07 -48.23 6.44
C GLY A 81 0.33 -48.84 6.19
N SER A 82 0.38 -49.94 5.43
CA SER A 82 1.64 -50.58 5.00
C SER A 82 2.26 -49.98 3.75
N ASP A 83 1.51 -49.16 3.02
CA ASP A 83 1.92 -48.56 1.75
C ASP A 83 2.74 -47.29 1.98
N SER A 84 3.77 -47.13 1.16
CA SER A 84 4.64 -45.95 1.19
C SER A 84 4.81 -45.41 -0.23
N ARG A 85 4.72 -44.09 -0.37
CA ARG A 85 4.91 -43.38 -1.64
C ARG A 85 5.86 -42.22 -1.47
N GLN A 86 6.86 -42.16 -2.31
CA GLN A 86 7.74 -40.98 -2.43
C GLN A 86 7.00 -39.82 -3.09
N LEU A 87 7.10 -38.65 -2.49
CA LEU A 87 6.52 -37.42 -3.02
C LEU A 87 7.54 -36.68 -3.92
N ALA A 88 7.02 -35.89 -4.86
CA ALA A 88 7.84 -35.18 -5.85
C ALA A 88 8.45 -33.88 -5.29
N PHE A 89 8.77 -33.82 -4.00
CA PHE A 89 9.41 -32.66 -3.36
C PHE A 89 10.27 -33.13 -2.15
N THR A 90 11.22 -32.25 -1.80
CA THR A 90 12.21 -32.52 -0.74
C THR A 90 11.98 -31.61 0.47
N LEU A 91 12.74 -31.84 1.55
CA LEU A 91 12.78 -30.94 2.71
C LEU A 91 13.27 -29.54 2.37
N ASP A 92 13.96 -29.34 1.23
CA ASP A 92 14.42 -28.01 0.80
C ASP A 92 13.28 -27.13 0.26
N LEU A 93 12.10 -27.70 0.01
CA LEU A 93 10.94 -26.93 -0.39
C LEU A 93 10.63 -25.89 0.70
N GLY A 94 10.56 -24.60 0.30
CA GLY A 94 10.38 -23.51 1.26
C GLY A 94 11.53 -23.36 2.25
N LYS A 95 12.79 -23.54 1.82
CA LYS A 95 13.98 -23.48 2.71
C LYS A 95 14.09 -22.21 3.54
N ASN A 96 13.55 -21.10 3.04
CA ASN A 96 13.55 -19.79 3.73
C ASN A 96 12.30 -19.57 4.58
N TRP A 97 11.35 -20.51 4.57
CA TRP A 97 10.12 -20.37 5.34
C TRP A 97 10.37 -20.66 6.82
N LYS A 98 9.76 -19.82 7.66
CA LYS A 98 9.71 -20.00 9.11
C LYS A 98 8.51 -20.90 9.48
N PRO A 99 8.49 -21.53 10.67
CA PRO A 99 7.37 -22.38 11.11
C PRO A 99 6.00 -21.71 11.02
N TRP A 100 5.89 -20.41 11.36
CA TRP A 100 4.63 -19.69 11.28
C TRP A 100 4.10 -19.55 9.84
N MET A 101 4.97 -19.47 8.83
CA MET A 101 4.55 -19.44 7.42
C MET A 101 3.95 -20.79 7.00
N ALA A 102 4.55 -21.88 7.43
CA ALA A 102 4.01 -23.21 7.20
C ALA A 102 2.66 -23.41 7.90
N TYR A 103 2.59 -23.04 9.19
CA TYR A 103 1.34 -23.11 9.94
C TYR A 103 0.25 -22.25 9.29
N ARG A 104 0.58 -21.03 8.82
CA ARG A 104 -0.33 -20.16 8.07
C ARG A 104 -1.00 -20.89 6.90
N GLU A 105 -0.24 -21.71 6.14
CA GLU A 105 -0.80 -22.46 5.01
C GLU A 105 -1.84 -23.48 5.45
N PHE A 106 -1.55 -24.25 6.49
CA PHE A 106 -2.53 -25.17 7.07
C PHE A 106 -3.77 -24.42 7.58
N HIS A 107 -3.54 -23.31 8.29
CA HIS A 107 -4.61 -22.51 8.89
C HIS A 107 -5.52 -21.88 7.82
N CYS A 108 -4.94 -21.23 6.80
CA CYS A 108 -5.68 -20.62 5.72
C CYS A 108 -6.49 -21.66 4.93
N ASN A 109 -5.90 -22.82 4.63
CA ASN A 109 -6.63 -23.89 3.96
C ASN A 109 -7.81 -24.39 4.80
N CYS A 110 -7.62 -24.51 6.11
CA CYS A 110 -8.68 -24.87 7.03
C CYS A 110 -9.84 -23.84 7.03
N LEU A 111 -9.51 -22.55 7.12
CA LEU A 111 -10.53 -21.49 7.11
C LEU A 111 -11.26 -21.36 5.77
N ASP A 112 -10.54 -21.47 4.64
CA ASP A 112 -11.13 -21.40 3.30
C ASP A 112 -12.22 -22.47 3.07
N GLU A 113 -12.12 -23.59 3.75
CA GLU A 113 -13.05 -24.72 3.69
C GLU A 113 -14.00 -24.79 4.89
N GLY A 114 -14.12 -23.69 5.66
CA GLY A 114 -15.05 -23.58 6.78
C GLY A 114 -14.69 -24.42 8.01
N GLY A 115 -13.41 -24.78 8.12
CA GLY A 115 -12.91 -25.58 9.23
C GLY A 115 -12.60 -24.79 10.49
N THR A 116 -12.19 -25.51 11.55
CA THR A 116 -11.84 -24.97 12.86
C THR A 116 -10.49 -25.47 13.33
N VAL A 117 -9.84 -24.70 14.22
CA VAL A 117 -8.52 -25.06 14.76
C VAL A 117 -8.58 -25.05 16.29
N ARG A 118 -7.99 -26.08 16.91
CA ARG A 118 -7.87 -26.18 18.38
C ARG A 118 -6.57 -26.88 18.81
N GLU A 119 -6.13 -26.58 20.01
CA GLU A 119 -5.15 -27.40 20.72
C GLU A 119 -5.85 -28.63 21.35
N ALA A 120 -5.14 -29.76 21.36
CA ALA A 120 -5.60 -31.00 21.97
C ALA A 120 -4.41 -31.79 22.53
N GLU A 121 -4.67 -32.61 23.55
CA GLU A 121 -3.67 -33.51 24.12
C GLU A 121 -3.60 -34.85 23.37
N THR A 122 -4.73 -35.30 22.86
CA THR A 122 -4.86 -36.56 22.15
C THR A 122 -5.59 -36.39 20.82
N ALA A 123 -5.23 -37.25 19.84
CA ALA A 123 -5.95 -37.32 18.59
C ALA A 123 -7.33 -37.96 18.80
N THR A 124 -8.30 -37.52 18.03
CA THR A 124 -9.66 -38.07 18.05
C THR A 124 -9.81 -39.24 17.08
N ALA A 125 -10.81 -40.09 17.29
CA ALA A 125 -11.12 -41.21 16.40
C ALA A 125 -11.45 -40.74 14.98
N LEU A 126 -11.16 -41.58 14.00
CA LEU A 126 -11.51 -41.35 12.59
C LEU A 126 -13.01 -41.16 12.41
N GLN A 127 -13.37 -40.25 11.52
CA GLN A 127 -14.76 -39.93 11.24
C GLN A 127 -14.99 -39.72 9.72
N PRO A 128 -15.97 -40.43 9.13
CA PRO A 128 -16.35 -40.19 7.74
C PRO A 128 -16.74 -38.73 7.48
N ASN A 129 -16.51 -38.28 6.26
CA ASN A 129 -16.83 -36.91 5.80
C ASN A 129 -16.15 -35.80 6.62
N LEU A 130 -15.00 -36.09 7.22
CA LEU A 130 -14.20 -35.14 7.97
C LEU A 130 -12.71 -35.34 7.68
N THR A 131 -12.03 -34.21 7.42
CA THR A 131 -10.58 -34.18 7.33
C THR A 131 -9.99 -33.52 8.57
N ARG A 132 -8.95 -34.11 9.14
CA ARG A 132 -8.15 -33.54 10.22
C ARG A 132 -6.70 -33.48 9.82
N VAL A 133 -6.12 -32.26 9.89
CA VAL A 133 -4.67 -32.09 9.85
C VAL A 133 -4.19 -31.93 11.28
N ILE A 134 -3.37 -32.87 11.70
CA ILE A 134 -2.80 -32.94 13.06
C ILE A 134 -1.33 -32.55 12.94
N LEU A 135 -0.97 -31.47 13.62
CA LEU A 135 0.40 -30.94 13.67
C LEU A 135 0.91 -31.10 15.11
N ASP A 136 1.97 -31.88 15.29
CA ASP A 136 2.59 -32.04 16.60
C ASP A 136 4.04 -31.61 16.57
N GLY A 137 4.40 -30.73 17.49
CA GLY A 137 5.70 -30.13 17.65
C GLY A 137 5.61 -28.68 18.09
N GLU A 138 6.49 -28.29 18.99
CA GLU A 138 6.49 -26.94 19.61
C GLU A 138 6.51 -25.79 18.57
N PRO A 139 7.29 -25.86 17.45
CA PRO A 139 7.28 -24.78 16.46
C PRO A 139 5.90 -24.46 15.86
N MET A 140 5.06 -25.48 15.64
CA MET A 140 3.70 -25.30 15.11
C MET A 140 2.76 -24.79 16.19
N ILE A 141 2.89 -25.27 17.42
CA ILE A 141 2.09 -24.84 18.58
C ILE A 141 2.37 -23.36 18.87
N GLN A 142 3.63 -22.93 18.86
CA GLN A 142 4.00 -21.52 19.03
C GLN A 142 3.47 -20.64 17.89
N ALA A 143 3.53 -21.12 16.66
CA ALA A 143 2.96 -20.40 15.51
C ALA A 143 1.44 -20.17 15.67
N TYR A 144 0.71 -21.14 16.20
CA TYR A 144 -0.71 -20.99 16.52
C TYR A 144 -0.96 -20.00 17.67
N ARG A 145 -0.21 -20.12 18.77
CA ARG A 145 -0.34 -19.24 19.93
C ARG A 145 -0.06 -17.79 19.58
N ASN A 146 0.94 -17.57 18.70
CA ASN A 146 1.34 -16.25 18.22
C ASN A 146 0.62 -15.82 16.94
N ARG A 147 -0.49 -16.47 16.57
CA ARG A 147 -1.20 -16.16 15.32
C ARG A 147 -1.68 -14.72 15.21
N HIS A 148 -1.85 -14.02 16.32
CA HIS A 148 -2.20 -12.59 16.33
C HIS A 148 -1.15 -11.69 15.67
N GLU A 149 0.10 -12.16 15.49
CA GLU A 149 1.16 -11.42 14.80
C GLU A 149 1.01 -11.42 13.28
N TRP A 150 0.29 -12.41 12.72
CA TRP A 150 0.14 -12.59 11.28
C TRP A 150 -1.29 -12.84 10.80
N LEU A 151 -2.22 -13.06 11.72
CA LEU A 151 -3.65 -13.19 11.46
C LEU A 151 -4.41 -12.05 12.15
N LEU A 152 -5.09 -11.24 11.37
CA LEU A 152 -5.90 -10.14 11.87
C LEU A 152 -7.27 -10.67 12.33
N GLN A 153 -7.60 -10.44 13.59
CA GLN A 153 -8.83 -10.92 14.21
C GLN A 153 -9.73 -9.78 14.73
N SER A 154 -9.26 -8.53 14.68
CA SER A 154 -10.04 -7.38 15.14
C SER A 154 -11.07 -6.93 14.11
N GLU A 155 -12.17 -6.37 14.58
CA GLU A 155 -13.14 -5.71 13.71
C GLU A 155 -12.58 -4.40 13.14
N PRO A 156 -12.84 -4.09 11.87
CA PRO A 156 -12.42 -2.85 11.26
C PRO A 156 -13.23 -1.66 11.80
N MET A 157 -12.58 -0.52 11.95
CA MET A 157 -13.24 0.76 12.23
C MET A 157 -13.75 1.43 10.94
N PHE A 158 -13.18 1.08 9.79
CA PHE A 158 -13.56 1.55 8.48
C PHE A 158 -13.42 0.42 7.47
N THR A 159 -14.37 0.31 6.54
CA THR A 159 -14.41 -0.73 5.50
C THR A 159 -14.57 -0.11 4.12
N SER A 160 -13.82 -0.63 3.15
CA SER A 160 -14.01 -0.34 1.73
C SER A 160 -13.64 -1.55 0.87
N THR A 161 -13.90 -1.47 -0.42
CA THR A 161 -13.48 -2.50 -1.39
C THR A 161 -11.96 -2.54 -1.59
N GLU A 162 -11.26 -1.47 -1.26
CA GLU A 162 -9.82 -1.34 -1.40
C GLU A 162 -9.06 -1.76 -0.14
N CYS A 163 -9.45 -1.24 1.01
CA CYS A 163 -8.74 -1.43 2.28
C CYS A 163 -9.66 -1.25 3.48
N ASN A 164 -9.64 -2.23 4.40
CA ASN A 164 -10.22 -2.09 5.72
C ASN A 164 -9.17 -1.52 6.69
N ILE A 165 -9.58 -0.64 7.60
CA ILE A 165 -8.70 0.01 8.57
C ILE A 165 -9.15 -0.36 9.98
N HIS A 166 -8.20 -0.76 10.83
CA HIS A 166 -8.43 -1.15 12.22
C HIS A 166 -7.73 -0.20 13.19
N ARG A 167 -8.25 -0.04 14.40
CA ARG A 167 -7.79 0.98 15.37
C ARG A 167 -6.35 0.76 15.86
N ALA A 168 -5.93 -0.50 16.00
CA ALA A 168 -4.63 -0.82 16.58
C ALA A 168 -3.48 -0.36 15.65
N SER A 169 -2.41 0.17 16.24
CA SER A 169 -1.16 0.42 15.53
C SER A 169 -0.51 -0.90 15.11
N SER A 170 0.20 -0.88 13.96
CA SER A 170 0.82 -2.08 13.43
C SER A 170 2.18 -1.79 12.77
N LYS A 171 3.06 -2.79 12.79
CA LYS A 171 4.29 -2.86 11.97
C LYS A 171 4.13 -3.78 10.76
N ALA A 172 2.90 -4.12 10.38
CA ALA A 172 2.62 -5.00 9.26
C ALA A 172 1.45 -4.49 8.42
N LEU A 173 1.47 -4.84 7.13
CA LEU A 173 0.30 -4.76 6.26
C LEU A 173 -0.32 -6.14 6.10
N PHE A 174 -1.63 -6.15 6.02
CA PHE A 174 -2.44 -7.34 5.87
C PHE A 174 -3.16 -7.35 4.52
N TYR A 175 -3.39 -8.53 4.00
CA TYR A 175 -4.22 -8.81 2.84
C TYR A 175 -5.24 -9.87 3.21
N ARG A 176 -6.52 -9.50 3.18
CA ARG A 176 -7.63 -10.39 3.57
C ARG A 176 -7.39 -11.08 4.92
N GLY A 177 -6.92 -10.32 5.89
CA GLY A 177 -6.66 -10.76 7.26
C GLY A 177 -5.31 -11.44 7.49
N ILE A 178 -4.50 -11.66 6.44
CA ILE A 178 -3.19 -12.31 6.57
C ILE A 178 -2.07 -11.30 6.33
N LYS A 179 -1.06 -11.31 7.20
CA LYS A 179 0.15 -10.49 7.07
C LYS A 179 0.89 -10.81 5.78
N VAL A 180 1.19 -9.77 4.99
CA VAL A 180 1.89 -9.89 3.70
C VAL A 180 3.23 -9.17 3.64
N CYS A 181 3.47 -8.19 4.51
CA CYS A 181 4.81 -7.58 4.67
C CYS A 181 4.94 -6.88 6.01
N ASP A 182 6.20 -6.64 6.42
CA ASP A 182 6.54 -5.76 7.52
C ASP A 182 6.69 -4.32 7.04
N LEU A 183 6.34 -3.37 7.89
CA LEU A 183 6.49 -1.94 7.62
C LEU A 183 7.81 -1.42 8.20
N PRO A 184 8.51 -0.50 7.51
CA PRO A 184 9.74 0.10 8.02
C PRO A 184 9.48 1.01 9.23
N LYS A 185 8.28 1.59 9.30
CA LYS A 185 7.79 2.42 10.42
C LYS A 185 6.48 1.87 10.95
N THR A 186 6.24 2.06 12.24
CA THR A 186 4.95 1.72 12.83
C THR A 186 3.86 2.60 12.22
N ALA A 187 2.76 1.99 11.78
CA ALA A 187 1.56 2.69 11.34
C ALA A 187 0.68 3.07 12.54
N LEU A 188 -0.06 4.17 12.45
CA LEU A 188 -1.08 4.58 13.42
C LEU A 188 -2.22 3.57 13.50
N HIS A 189 -2.54 2.99 12.36
CA HIS A 189 -3.64 2.04 12.18
C HIS A 189 -3.14 0.75 11.55
N THR A 190 -3.91 -0.33 11.67
CA THR A 190 -3.66 -1.57 10.94
C THR A 190 -4.44 -1.53 9.62
N TYR A 191 -3.73 -1.70 8.51
CA TYR A 191 -4.29 -1.71 7.16
C TYR A 191 -4.41 -3.12 6.63
N ASN A 192 -5.61 -3.47 6.15
CA ASN A 192 -5.97 -4.79 5.64
C ASN A 192 -6.55 -4.65 4.22
N ILE A 193 -5.71 -4.87 3.23
CA ILE A 193 -6.05 -4.72 1.81
C ILE A 193 -7.12 -5.74 1.41
N GLN A 194 -8.17 -5.29 0.72
CA GLN A 194 -9.28 -6.11 0.23
C GLN A 194 -9.29 -6.25 -1.30
N ALA A 195 -8.75 -5.26 -2.01
CA ALA A 195 -8.59 -5.29 -3.45
C ALA A 195 -7.74 -6.46 -3.92
N ASN A 196 -7.92 -6.88 -5.17
CA ASN A 196 -7.12 -7.96 -5.73
C ASN A 196 -5.67 -7.51 -5.94
N VAL A 197 -4.74 -8.16 -5.27
CA VAL A 197 -3.29 -7.93 -5.41
C VAL A 197 -2.57 -9.21 -5.78
N THR A 198 -1.50 -9.08 -6.55
CA THR A 198 -0.63 -10.21 -6.87
C THR A 198 0.35 -10.41 -5.73
N LEU A 199 0.32 -11.59 -5.12
CA LEU A 199 1.28 -12.01 -4.10
C LEU A 199 2.36 -12.89 -4.73
N SER A 200 3.54 -12.90 -4.14
CA SER A 200 4.58 -13.89 -4.40
C SER A 200 4.16 -15.30 -3.90
N GLU A 201 4.93 -16.32 -4.25
CA GLU A 201 4.63 -17.70 -3.84
C GLU A 201 4.65 -17.89 -2.32
N ASP A 202 5.47 -17.12 -1.60
CA ASP A 202 5.51 -17.07 -0.13
C ASP A 202 4.46 -16.12 0.48
N ARG A 203 3.49 -15.68 -0.33
CA ARG A 203 2.39 -14.78 0.05
C ARG A 203 2.86 -13.46 0.64
N THR A 204 3.95 -12.93 0.12
CA THR A 204 4.40 -11.58 0.46
C THR A 204 4.10 -10.60 -0.67
N ALA A 205 4.07 -9.32 -0.35
CA ALA A 205 3.98 -8.24 -1.29
C ALA A 205 4.89 -7.08 -0.85
N ALA A 206 5.39 -6.31 -1.79
CA ALA A 206 6.12 -5.10 -1.46
C ALA A 206 5.16 -4.04 -0.92
N SER A 207 5.53 -3.36 0.18
CA SER A 207 4.65 -2.37 0.82
C SER A 207 4.20 -1.25 -0.13
N TYR A 208 5.08 -0.79 -1.02
CA TYR A 208 4.77 0.27 -1.98
C TYR A 208 3.65 -0.12 -2.96
N SER A 209 3.52 -1.40 -3.34
CA SER A 209 2.45 -1.87 -4.22
C SER A 209 1.07 -1.88 -3.55
N LEU A 210 1.05 -1.81 -2.21
CA LEU A 210 -0.17 -1.84 -1.39
C LEU A 210 -0.61 -0.44 -0.95
N MET A 211 0.31 0.53 -0.90
CA MET A 211 0.03 1.90 -0.43
C MET A 211 -1.05 2.60 -1.28
N GLY A 212 -1.10 2.32 -2.59
CA GLY A 212 -2.11 2.89 -3.49
C GLY A 212 -3.54 2.54 -3.08
N HIS A 213 -3.78 1.31 -2.61
CA HIS A 213 -5.09 0.87 -2.12
C HIS A 213 -5.50 1.58 -0.83
N ILE A 214 -4.53 1.86 0.07
CA ILE A 214 -4.78 2.63 1.30
C ILE A 214 -5.17 4.07 0.95
N VAL A 215 -4.40 4.71 0.05
CA VAL A 215 -4.67 6.06 -0.42
C VAL A 215 -6.04 6.12 -1.10
N GLN A 216 -6.35 5.17 -1.98
CA GLN A 216 -7.63 5.10 -2.68
C GLN A 216 -8.78 5.00 -1.68
N ALA A 217 -8.74 4.04 -0.74
CA ALA A 217 -9.79 3.85 0.27
C ALA A 217 -10.04 5.12 1.11
N LEU A 218 -8.96 5.77 1.57
CA LEU A 218 -9.05 6.98 2.39
C LEU A 218 -9.56 8.19 1.60
N ALA A 219 -9.08 8.36 0.37
CA ALA A 219 -9.43 9.53 -0.43
C ALA A 219 -10.84 9.45 -1.02
N THR A 220 -11.31 8.25 -1.41
CA THR A 220 -12.61 8.13 -2.11
C THR A 220 -13.76 7.67 -1.23
N ASP A 221 -13.51 6.78 -0.28
CA ASP A 221 -14.57 6.07 0.44
C ASP A 221 -14.72 6.52 1.90
N CYS A 222 -13.64 7.08 2.49
CA CYS A 222 -13.64 7.44 3.90
C CYS A 222 -14.46 8.70 4.19
N THR A 223 -15.43 8.57 5.08
CA THR A 223 -16.25 9.67 5.61
C THR A 223 -15.92 10.06 7.04
N ASP A 224 -15.01 9.34 7.71
CA ASP A 224 -14.54 9.66 9.05
C ASP A 224 -13.48 10.76 9.01
N THR A 225 -13.90 11.98 9.34
CA THR A 225 -13.02 13.17 9.32
C THR A 225 -11.90 13.10 10.36
N LEU A 226 -12.09 12.40 11.49
CA LEU A 226 -11.05 12.25 12.51
C LEU A 226 -9.98 11.26 12.04
N LEU A 227 -10.39 10.16 11.43
CA LEU A 227 -9.46 9.23 10.79
C LEU A 227 -8.64 9.93 9.70
N LEU A 228 -9.28 10.64 8.79
CA LEU A 228 -8.61 11.39 7.72
C LEU A 228 -7.61 12.40 8.28
N LYS A 229 -7.99 13.20 9.28
CA LYS A 229 -7.09 14.17 9.92
C LYS A 229 -5.88 13.48 10.57
N SER A 230 -6.09 12.38 11.29
CA SER A 230 -5.01 11.63 11.94
C SER A 230 -3.96 11.13 10.94
N VAL A 231 -4.41 10.63 9.79
CA VAL A 231 -3.53 10.10 8.73
C VAL A 231 -2.83 11.23 7.95
N LEU A 232 -3.55 12.29 7.57
CA LEU A 232 -3.00 13.41 6.80
C LEU A 232 -1.97 14.23 7.58
N MET A 233 -2.09 14.29 8.92
CA MET A 233 -1.17 15.00 9.82
C MET A 233 -0.01 14.14 10.33
N ALA A 234 0.06 12.88 9.97
CA ALA A 234 1.09 11.96 10.42
C ALA A 234 2.46 12.36 9.87
N GLN A 235 3.48 12.50 10.75
CA GLN A 235 4.83 12.92 10.36
C GLN A 235 5.91 11.85 10.59
N LYS A 236 5.75 11.01 11.61
CA LYS A 236 6.77 10.05 12.06
C LYS A 236 6.40 8.59 11.85
N THR A 237 5.17 8.33 11.44
CA THR A 237 4.63 6.99 11.23
C THR A 237 4.61 6.63 9.73
N PHE A 238 4.18 5.42 9.44
CA PHE A 238 4.07 4.91 8.07
C PHE A 238 3.20 5.82 7.18
N GLU A 239 2.15 6.42 7.72
CA GLU A 239 1.20 7.26 6.99
C GLU A 239 1.86 8.51 6.36
N ALA A 240 2.96 8.98 6.95
CA ALA A 240 3.73 10.08 6.37
C ALA A 240 4.38 9.73 5.01
N GLU A 241 4.49 8.44 4.70
CA GLU A 241 5.05 7.93 3.43
C GLU A 241 4.00 7.72 2.34
N LEU A 242 2.69 7.87 2.68
CA LEU A 242 1.62 7.74 1.70
C LEU A 242 1.70 8.85 0.65
N ASN A 243 1.70 8.44 -0.61
CA ASN A 243 1.68 9.38 -1.72
C ASN A 243 0.25 9.60 -2.20
N TRP A 244 -0.33 10.73 -1.81
CA TRP A 244 -1.72 11.07 -2.15
C TRP A 244 -1.97 11.27 -3.65
N GLY A 245 -0.91 11.49 -4.44
CA GLY A 245 -0.99 11.49 -5.90
C GLY A 245 -1.33 10.12 -6.53
N TRP A 246 -1.39 9.04 -5.73
CA TRP A 246 -1.84 7.72 -6.18
C TRP A 246 -3.35 7.52 -6.08
N CYS A 247 -4.11 8.53 -5.70
CA CYS A 247 -5.57 8.50 -5.78
C CYS A 247 -6.01 8.55 -7.26
N PHE A 248 -6.70 7.53 -7.71
CA PHE A 248 -7.27 7.48 -9.05
C PHE A 248 -8.68 8.08 -9.04
N GLY A 249 -8.90 9.05 -9.92
CA GLY A 249 -10.17 9.76 -10.01
C GLY A 249 -10.30 10.91 -9.00
N ARG A 250 -11.54 11.36 -8.82
CA ARG A 250 -11.82 12.48 -7.93
C ARG A 250 -11.99 11.99 -6.49
N PRO A 251 -11.32 12.59 -5.50
CA PRO A 251 -11.56 12.31 -4.09
C PRO A 251 -12.98 12.67 -3.66
N SER A 252 -13.41 12.08 -2.54
CA SER A 252 -14.71 12.39 -1.92
C SER A 252 -14.79 13.84 -1.45
N GLU A 253 -16.00 14.40 -1.39
CA GLU A 253 -16.21 15.75 -0.86
C GLU A 253 -15.74 15.88 0.60
N THR A 254 -15.89 14.81 1.41
CA THR A 254 -15.38 14.77 2.78
C THR A 254 -13.85 14.88 2.83
N PHE A 255 -13.15 14.13 1.98
CA PHE A 255 -11.70 14.20 1.88
C PHE A 255 -11.25 15.61 1.44
N ILE A 256 -11.90 16.17 0.40
CA ILE A 256 -11.61 17.52 -0.09
C ILE A 256 -11.82 18.57 1.00
N GLN A 257 -12.89 18.45 1.78
CA GLN A 257 -13.14 19.37 2.90
C GLN A 257 -12.05 19.28 3.96
N VAL A 258 -11.68 18.06 4.37
CA VAL A 258 -10.66 17.84 5.42
C VAL A 258 -9.29 18.30 4.96
N ILE A 259 -8.90 18.01 3.72
CA ILE A 259 -7.57 18.39 3.23
C ILE A 259 -7.46 19.92 3.08
N ASN A 260 -8.54 20.62 2.68
CA ASN A 260 -8.57 22.08 2.61
C ASN A 260 -8.53 22.70 4.01
N GLU A 261 -9.29 22.17 4.99
CA GLU A 261 -9.24 22.64 6.37
C GLU A 261 -7.82 22.51 6.96
N LEU A 262 -7.15 21.38 6.71
CA LEU A 262 -5.77 21.16 7.17
C LEU A 262 -4.76 22.06 6.43
N TYR A 263 -4.96 22.29 5.14
CA TYR A 263 -4.13 23.20 4.37
C TYR A 263 -4.19 24.62 4.92
N GLU A 264 -5.36 25.09 5.34
CA GLU A 264 -5.54 26.41 5.93
C GLU A 264 -4.98 26.52 7.35
N SER A 265 -5.20 25.47 8.17
CA SER A 265 -4.88 25.54 9.61
C SER A 265 -3.50 24.98 9.97
N HIS A 266 -3.03 23.94 9.29
CA HIS A 266 -1.84 23.17 9.64
C HIS A 266 -0.97 22.77 8.44
N PRO A 267 -0.65 23.64 7.48
CA PRO A 267 0.06 23.26 6.26
C PRO A 267 1.46 22.65 6.55
N ALA A 268 2.12 23.08 7.63
CA ALA A 268 3.45 22.58 8.01
C ALA A 268 3.46 21.11 8.48
N THR A 269 2.30 20.54 8.82
CA THR A 269 2.19 19.15 9.26
C THR A 269 1.83 18.18 8.12
N MET A 270 1.42 18.69 6.97
CA MET A 270 1.01 17.88 5.83
C MET A 270 2.23 17.39 5.01
N SER A 271 2.11 16.19 4.42
CA SER A 271 3.09 15.72 3.46
C SER A 271 3.07 16.56 2.16
N GLN A 272 4.17 16.55 1.41
CA GLN A 272 4.25 17.29 0.14
C GLN A 272 3.18 16.82 -0.88
N SER A 273 2.88 15.53 -0.93
CA SER A 273 1.84 15.00 -1.81
C SER A 273 0.43 15.43 -1.37
N ALA A 274 0.18 15.52 -0.06
CA ALA A 274 -1.09 16.04 0.48
C ALA A 274 -1.25 17.54 0.18
N LEU A 275 -0.19 18.33 0.32
CA LEU A 275 -0.20 19.76 -0.01
C LEU A 275 -0.49 20.00 -1.49
N ARG A 276 0.08 19.20 -2.41
CA ARG A 276 -0.22 19.28 -3.84
C ARG A 276 -1.70 18.97 -4.10
N MET A 277 -2.19 17.86 -3.55
CA MET A 277 -3.58 17.48 -3.69
C MET A 277 -4.54 18.53 -3.12
N ALA A 278 -4.21 19.18 -2.00
CA ALA A 278 -5.01 20.28 -1.47
C ALA A 278 -5.12 21.44 -2.48
N LYS A 279 -4.00 21.84 -3.08
CA LYS A 279 -4.00 22.92 -4.10
C LYS A 279 -4.93 22.63 -5.28
N ASP A 280 -4.99 21.37 -5.73
CA ASP A 280 -5.83 20.95 -6.87
C ASP A 280 -7.34 21.07 -6.56
N TYR A 281 -7.73 20.98 -5.28
CA TYR A 281 -9.12 20.98 -4.83
C TYR A 281 -9.52 22.21 -3.99
N ILE A 282 -8.65 23.21 -3.87
CA ILE A 282 -9.04 24.46 -3.22
C ILE A 282 -10.25 25.05 -3.97
N LYS A 283 -11.36 25.22 -3.25
CA LYS A 283 -12.48 25.99 -3.75
C LYS A 283 -12.04 27.45 -3.80
N VAL A 284 -11.57 27.88 -4.97
CA VAL A 284 -11.48 29.31 -5.24
C VAL A 284 -12.93 29.80 -5.27
N GLU A 285 -13.37 30.58 -4.26
CA GLU A 285 -14.63 31.31 -4.34
C GLU A 285 -14.68 32.01 -5.69
N THR A 286 -15.88 32.08 -6.31
CA THR A 286 -16.05 32.69 -7.63
C THR A 286 -15.27 34.00 -7.65
N PRO A 287 -14.33 34.19 -8.58
CA PRO A 287 -13.38 35.29 -8.53
C PRO A 287 -14.13 36.60 -8.50
N ARG A 288 -14.09 37.32 -7.37
CA ARG A 288 -14.41 38.75 -7.41
C ARG A 288 -13.16 39.41 -7.99
N SER A 289 -13.23 39.70 -9.28
CA SER A 289 -12.19 40.50 -9.94
C SER A 289 -12.06 41.83 -9.20
N VAL A 290 -10.84 42.12 -8.79
CA VAL A 290 -10.54 43.36 -8.08
C VAL A 290 -10.15 44.42 -9.07
N VAL A 291 -10.73 45.60 -8.94
CA VAL A 291 -10.25 46.79 -9.68
C VAL A 291 -8.90 47.18 -9.07
N LEU A 292 -7.84 47.09 -9.88
CA LEU A 292 -6.50 47.47 -9.46
C LEU A 292 -6.38 48.97 -9.20
N THR A 293 -5.70 49.35 -8.15
CA THR A 293 -5.27 50.73 -7.96
C THR A 293 -4.26 51.13 -9.03
N LYS A 294 -4.02 52.42 -9.20
CA LYS A 294 -3.02 52.91 -10.15
C LYS A 294 -1.62 52.35 -9.87
N VAL A 295 -1.26 52.19 -8.61
CA VAL A 295 0.03 51.61 -8.19
C VAL A 295 0.10 50.14 -8.56
N GLU A 296 -0.90 49.34 -8.24
CA GLU A 296 -0.96 47.92 -8.56
C GLU A 296 -0.92 47.69 -10.07
N SER A 297 -1.64 48.50 -10.86
CA SER A 297 -1.60 48.48 -12.33
C SER A 297 -0.20 48.76 -12.88
N MET A 298 0.51 49.73 -12.30
CA MET A 298 1.90 50.03 -12.68
C MET A 298 2.85 48.89 -12.30
N MET A 299 2.67 48.25 -11.15
CA MET A 299 3.46 47.11 -10.72
C MET A 299 3.27 45.88 -11.65
N LEU A 300 2.03 45.57 -11.99
CA LEU A 300 1.70 44.47 -12.92
C LEU A 300 2.31 44.76 -14.31
N ALA A 301 2.09 45.96 -14.85
CA ALA A 301 2.66 46.35 -16.14
C ALA A 301 4.20 46.32 -16.15
N LYS A 302 4.86 46.68 -15.05
CA LYS A 302 6.32 46.57 -14.88
C LYS A 302 6.79 45.14 -14.84
N ALA A 303 6.11 44.25 -14.08
CA ALA A 303 6.42 42.83 -14.01
C ALA A 303 6.30 42.17 -15.39
N LEU A 304 5.18 42.39 -16.11
CA LEU A 304 4.95 41.82 -17.43
C LEU A 304 5.97 42.29 -18.48
N ARG A 305 6.33 43.62 -18.46
CA ARG A 305 7.38 44.14 -19.34
C ARG A 305 8.75 43.49 -19.03
N PHE A 306 9.05 43.28 -17.78
CA PHE A 306 10.29 42.61 -17.39
C PHE A 306 10.32 41.17 -17.89
N LEU A 307 9.27 40.37 -17.66
CA LEU A 307 9.15 39.00 -18.16
C LEU A 307 9.19 38.92 -19.68
N ALA A 308 8.57 39.88 -20.37
CA ALA A 308 8.63 39.96 -21.84
C ALA A 308 10.08 40.15 -22.36
N LYS A 309 10.91 40.94 -21.66
CA LYS A 309 12.33 41.13 -22.01
C LYS A 309 13.13 39.85 -21.82
N LEU A 310 12.70 38.98 -20.89
CA LEU A 310 13.31 37.69 -20.64
C LEU A 310 12.79 36.59 -21.58
N GLY A 311 11.89 36.91 -22.53
CA GLY A 311 11.26 35.95 -23.42
C GLY A 311 10.14 35.10 -22.81
N HIS A 312 9.69 35.43 -21.59
CA HIS A 312 8.71 34.65 -20.82
C HIS A 312 7.44 35.46 -20.47
N ARG A 313 6.90 36.22 -21.41
CA ARG A 313 5.66 36.95 -21.18
C ARG A 313 4.47 35.99 -21.08
N PRO A 314 3.71 36.02 -19.96
CA PRO A 314 2.48 35.25 -19.86
C PRO A 314 1.47 35.68 -20.96
N THR A 315 0.92 34.68 -21.67
CA THR A 315 -0.11 34.85 -22.70
C THR A 315 -1.51 34.57 -22.19
N HIS A 316 -1.61 33.91 -21.06
CA HIS A 316 -2.88 33.56 -20.39
C HIS A 316 -3.51 34.78 -19.71
N GLU A 317 -4.83 34.73 -19.56
CA GLU A 317 -5.57 35.78 -18.84
C GLU A 317 -5.11 35.84 -17.38
N ILE A 318 -4.75 37.03 -16.92
CA ILE A 318 -4.36 37.27 -15.53
C ILE A 318 -5.54 37.96 -14.82
N ILE A 319 -6.07 37.26 -13.80
CA ILE A 319 -7.15 37.76 -12.97
C ILE A 319 -6.60 38.05 -11.58
N VAL A 320 -6.77 39.33 -11.15
CA VAL A 320 -6.42 39.71 -9.77
C VAL A 320 -7.64 39.55 -8.89
N MET A 321 -7.47 38.88 -7.78
CA MET A 321 -8.52 38.54 -6.82
C MET A 321 -8.24 39.17 -5.46
N GLU A 322 -9.25 39.39 -4.65
CA GLU A 322 -9.05 39.86 -3.28
C GLU A 322 -8.26 38.81 -2.47
N THR A 323 -8.62 37.53 -2.59
CA THR A 323 -7.95 36.41 -1.95
C THR A 323 -8.11 35.14 -2.78
N LEU A 324 -7.21 34.16 -2.61
CA LEU A 324 -7.32 32.81 -3.15
C LEU A 324 -7.68 31.79 -2.07
N GLY A 325 -8.33 32.26 -0.99
CA GLY A 325 -8.76 31.38 0.11
C GLY A 325 -7.75 31.29 1.25
N HIS A 326 -6.44 31.34 0.97
CA HIS A 326 -5.39 31.31 2.01
C HIS A 326 -4.27 32.32 1.74
N GLN A 327 -3.72 32.93 2.81
CA GLN A 327 -2.67 33.96 2.70
C GLN A 327 -1.33 33.42 2.15
N SER A 328 -1.08 32.12 2.20
CA SER A 328 0.14 31.52 1.63
C SER A 328 0.06 31.29 0.13
N ILE A 329 -1.12 31.33 -0.48
CA ILE A 329 -1.29 31.19 -1.92
C ILE A 329 -1.04 32.53 -2.56
N LEU A 330 0.02 32.63 -3.33
CA LEU A 330 0.50 33.88 -3.94
C LEU A 330 0.23 33.95 -5.44
N GLY A 331 -0.10 32.80 -6.05
CA GLY A 331 -0.54 32.60 -7.41
C GLY A 331 -1.24 31.27 -7.55
N LEU A 332 -2.02 31.09 -8.61
CA LEU A 332 -2.66 29.82 -8.96
C LEU A 332 -2.91 29.78 -10.48
N ALA A 333 -2.31 28.78 -11.12
CA ALA A 333 -2.59 28.44 -12.52
C ALA A 333 -3.79 27.49 -12.59
N ARG A 334 -4.89 27.93 -13.16
CA ARG A 334 -6.13 27.14 -13.25
C ARG A 334 -6.99 27.56 -14.43
N ASP A 335 -7.61 26.59 -15.11
CA ASP A 335 -8.56 26.81 -16.22
C ASP A 335 -8.01 27.79 -17.29
N GLU A 336 -6.75 27.56 -17.73
CA GLU A 336 -6.05 28.42 -18.70
C GLU A 336 -5.87 29.90 -18.24
N LYS A 337 -5.94 30.14 -16.93
CA LYS A 337 -5.81 31.49 -16.33
C LYS A 337 -4.78 31.49 -15.21
N ILE A 338 -4.19 32.68 -15.01
CA ILE A 338 -3.30 32.95 -13.88
C ILE A 338 -4.09 33.82 -12.88
N LEU A 339 -4.32 33.25 -11.70
CA LEU A 339 -5.03 33.97 -10.62
C LEU A 339 -3.98 34.51 -9.63
N ILE A 340 -4.01 35.81 -9.34
CA ILE A 340 -3.07 36.48 -8.42
C ILE A 340 -3.86 37.14 -7.29
N PRO A 341 -3.66 36.78 -6.02
CA PRO A 341 -4.31 37.48 -4.92
C PRO A 341 -3.67 38.84 -4.71
N ARG A 342 -4.48 39.84 -4.28
CA ARG A 342 -4.04 41.20 -4.03
C ARG A 342 -2.85 41.27 -3.07
N ALA A 343 -2.80 40.39 -2.09
CA ALA A 343 -1.69 40.29 -1.13
C ALA A 343 -0.31 40.11 -1.79
N THR A 344 -0.22 39.53 -2.99
CA THR A 344 1.04 39.34 -3.74
C THR A 344 1.65 40.69 -4.15
N PHE A 345 0.84 41.70 -4.41
CA PHE A 345 1.33 43.05 -4.72
C PHE A 345 2.03 43.69 -3.52
N GLY A 346 1.57 43.38 -2.29
CA GLY A 346 2.22 43.85 -1.05
C GLY A 346 3.63 43.35 -0.86
N LYS A 347 4.03 42.27 -1.53
CA LYS A 347 5.40 41.72 -1.50
C LYS A 347 6.35 42.36 -2.50
N GLY A 348 5.83 43.27 -3.35
CA GLY A 348 6.62 44.04 -4.30
C GLY A 348 6.69 43.45 -5.71
N THR A 349 7.10 44.31 -6.67
CA THR A 349 7.08 43.99 -8.11
C THR A 349 7.97 42.78 -8.49
N LYS A 350 9.10 42.62 -7.82
CA LYS A 350 9.99 41.48 -8.09
C LYS A 350 9.30 40.16 -7.73
N TYR A 351 8.64 40.11 -6.58
CA TYR A 351 7.91 38.94 -6.11
C TYR A 351 6.70 38.65 -7.04
N LEU A 352 5.96 39.68 -7.43
CA LEU A 352 4.86 39.55 -8.41
C LEU A 352 5.39 38.94 -9.74
N ALA A 353 6.54 39.40 -10.23
CA ALA A 353 7.12 38.86 -11.47
C ALA A 353 7.50 37.40 -11.35
N SER A 354 8.11 36.97 -10.23
CA SER A 354 8.44 35.58 -10.01
C SER A 354 7.21 34.68 -9.92
N THR A 355 6.16 35.11 -9.22
CA THR A 355 4.90 34.36 -9.16
C THR A 355 4.24 34.23 -10.55
N LEU A 356 4.19 35.33 -11.32
CA LEU A 356 3.65 35.30 -12.69
C LEU A 356 4.43 34.35 -13.60
N LEU A 357 5.75 34.27 -13.44
CA LEU A 357 6.59 33.34 -14.20
C LEU A 357 6.31 31.89 -13.81
N GLU A 358 6.23 31.60 -12.53
CA GLU A 358 5.93 30.26 -12.00
C GLU A 358 4.59 29.74 -12.53
N GLU A 359 3.51 30.54 -12.38
CA GLU A 359 2.19 30.15 -12.87
C GLU A 359 2.12 30.04 -14.40
N HIS A 360 2.89 30.87 -15.12
CA HIS A 360 3.02 30.75 -16.56
C HIS A 360 3.67 29.43 -16.98
N LEU A 361 4.73 28.97 -16.28
CA LEU A 361 5.40 27.71 -16.56
C LEU A 361 4.50 26.51 -16.27
N HIS A 362 3.67 26.59 -15.23
CA HIS A 362 2.66 25.57 -14.95
C HIS A 362 1.69 25.38 -16.14
N LEU A 363 1.20 26.46 -16.72
CA LEU A 363 0.24 26.41 -17.84
C LEU A 363 0.90 26.04 -19.18
N THR A 364 2.11 26.51 -19.45
CA THR A 364 2.73 26.35 -20.77
C THR A 364 3.54 25.07 -20.92
N HIS A 365 4.14 24.57 -19.83
CA HIS A 365 5.02 23.42 -19.85
C HIS A 365 4.53 22.27 -18.98
N GLY A 366 3.39 22.40 -18.28
CA GLY A 366 2.86 21.38 -17.38
C GLY A 366 3.78 21.07 -16.20
N MET A 367 4.75 21.95 -15.91
CA MET A 367 5.67 21.77 -14.78
C MET A 367 4.90 21.92 -13.47
N THR A 368 5.27 21.11 -12.48
CA THR A 368 4.65 21.17 -11.14
C THR A 368 5.62 21.71 -10.10
N ASP A 369 5.08 22.28 -9.02
CA ASP A 369 5.87 22.73 -7.87
C ASP A 369 6.85 21.63 -7.40
N CYS A 370 8.07 22.01 -7.07
CA CYS A 370 9.12 21.11 -6.59
C CYS A 370 9.47 19.95 -7.54
N SER A 371 9.07 20.01 -8.81
CA SER A 371 9.45 19.00 -9.81
C SER A 371 10.92 19.14 -10.23
N ARG A 372 11.51 18.05 -10.68
CA ARG A 372 12.88 18.08 -11.23
C ARG A 372 12.94 18.89 -12.52
N GLU A 373 11.87 18.85 -13.32
CA GLU A 373 11.73 19.60 -14.56
C GLU A 373 11.78 21.12 -14.30
N LEU A 374 11.03 21.61 -13.32
CA LEU A 374 11.04 23.02 -12.93
C LEU A 374 12.42 23.46 -12.39
N GLN A 375 13.06 22.61 -11.57
CA GLN A 375 14.39 22.89 -11.06
C GLN A 375 15.43 22.96 -12.18
N ASN A 376 15.42 22.00 -13.10
CA ASN A 376 16.36 21.97 -14.23
C ASN A 376 16.16 23.19 -15.13
N TRP A 377 14.91 23.57 -15.43
CA TRP A 377 14.59 24.76 -16.19
C TRP A 377 15.14 26.03 -15.51
N LEU A 378 14.98 26.16 -14.19
CA LEU A 378 15.49 27.32 -13.44
C LEU A 378 17.02 27.37 -13.47
N PHE A 379 17.72 26.24 -13.30
CA PHE A 379 19.19 26.20 -13.35
C PHE A 379 19.70 26.53 -14.75
N ASP A 380 19.11 25.96 -15.79
CA ASP A 380 19.45 26.26 -17.18
C ASP A 380 19.28 27.75 -17.48
N ARG A 381 18.16 28.34 -17.05
CA ARG A 381 17.90 29.77 -17.26
C ARG A 381 18.85 30.67 -16.49
N VAL A 382 19.25 30.29 -15.26
CA VAL A 382 20.23 31.04 -14.46
C VAL A 382 21.60 31.04 -15.15
N VAL A 383 22.02 29.89 -15.68
CA VAL A 383 23.29 29.77 -16.44
C VAL A 383 23.25 30.61 -17.72
N SER A 384 22.18 30.49 -18.51
CA SER A 384 22.00 31.27 -19.74
C SER A 384 21.98 32.79 -19.50
N LEU A 385 21.35 33.24 -18.41
CA LEU A 385 21.40 34.65 -18.00
C LEU A 385 22.81 35.08 -17.61
N GLY A 386 23.60 34.19 -17.00
CA GLY A 386 25.01 34.39 -16.70
C GLY A 386 25.84 34.61 -17.97
N GLU A 387 25.65 33.78 -18.98
CA GLU A 387 26.28 33.89 -20.29
C GLU A 387 25.90 35.22 -20.99
N GLU A 388 24.59 35.58 -21.01
CA GLU A 388 24.10 36.83 -21.55
C GLU A 388 24.75 38.07 -20.87
N LEU A 389 24.95 38.01 -19.55
CA LEU A 389 25.56 39.10 -18.78
C LEU A 389 27.07 39.18 -18.97
N GLN A 390 27.75 38.08 -19.17
CA GLN A 390 29.21 38.04 -19.40
C GLN A 390 29.57 38.28 -20.88
N GLY A 391 28.60 38.07 -21.79
CA GLY A 391 28.79 38.22 -23.22
C GLY A 391 29.55 37.08 -23.90
N GLU A 392 29.73 35.97 -23.19
CA GLU A 392 30.38 34.76 -23.73
C GLU A 392 29.69 33.49 -23.25
N PRO A 393 29.54 32.44 -24.09
CA PRO A 393 28.99 31.16 -23.68
C PRO A 393 29.98 30.36 -22.83
N LEU A 394 29.46 29.49 -21.96
CA LEU A 394 30.24 28.55 -21.17
C LEU A 394 30.76 27.39 -22.04
#